data_c6bf0f17fad1231e7725d3c03ee21329
#
_entry.id   c6bf0f17fad1231e7725d3c03ee21329
#
_cell.length_a   1.000
_cell.length_b   1.000
_cell.length_c   1.000
_cell.angle_alpha   90.00
_cell.angle_beta   90.00
_cell.angle_gamma   90.00
#
_symmetry.space_group_name_H-M   'P 1'
#
loop_
_entity.id
_entity.type
_entity.pdbx_description
1 polymer ?
#
loop_
_entity_poly.entity_id
_entity_poly.type
_entity_poly.pdbx_seq_one_letter_code
_entity_poly.pdbx_strand_id
1 'polypeptide(L)'
;MITVRHWLPLNTLAFAISLGLGTAHAAEEELIDQRAPLVIDFIDGAYLAGAGGIVVTGAHGLVGLLKIEGKGAVLTRYPNIPNEDFTTLERWSDNEVLLGTSDGQVYLFDGKTATEVANLSEHNEPVLDIAAANGTAWAVGGRGMLANSKDGKTWTTVEIAEVTQPQLTFPGTEPGEWYFGVSNLNMDSMVLNATVAGKPAVADTDYTLYPDEGFIQFINTLDSAPAPTIDFKFAPGPAFKPGDVSWNMVLFDGTNLTIAGEFGMILQTPDGGQTWVRRDSLLTPREPEPPYWMAGTQKGSNLFLAGAAGVVRTSADGGVTWAQLPSPSAEGLFGVTVLDSGQPAVAGAVGLLGVMQGSEWAIADRSELQLLSWLKTSVAMPDGTLIMLGGRVTVIGLKDGKWTRIPVEVK
;
A
#
# COMPACT_ATOMS: atom_id res chain seq x y z
N MET A 1 38.80 -46.97 20.63
CA MET A 1 38.46 -46.69 22.03
C MET A 1 37.33 -45.69 22.03
N ILE A 2 36.09 -46.18 22.13
CA ILE A 2 34.85 -45.40 21.99
C ILE A 2 34.35 -45.17 23.41
N THR A 3 34.22 -43.94 23.83
CA THR A 3 33.67 -43.58 25.14
C THR A 3 32.19 -43.19 24.96
N VAL A 4 31.33 -44.07 25.43
CA VAL A 4 29.87 -43.89 25.52
C VAL A 4 29.59 -43.02 26.73
N ARG A 5 28.90 -41.85 26.54
CA ARG A 5 28.33 -41.06 27.62
C ARG A 5 26.86 -41.46 27.81
N HIS A 6 26.55 -41.91 29.01
CA HIS A 6 25.22 -42.26 29.46
C HIS A 6 24.31 -41.02 29.54
N TRP A 7 23.14 -41.11 28.96
CA TRP A 7 22.01 -40.21 29.23
C TRP A 7 21.24 -40.71 30.41
N LEU A 8 21.06 -39.87 31.45
CA LEU A 8 20.14 -40.07 32.55
C LEU A 8 18.73 -39.57 32.13
N PRO A 9 17.65 -40.26 32.51
CA PRO A 9 16.31 -39.84 32.13
C PRO A 9 15.80 -38.71 33.04
N LEU A 10 15.35 -37.61 32.44
CA LEU A 10 14.57 -36.57 33.07
C LEU A 10 13.10 -37.04 33.19
N ASN A 11 12.79 -37.71 34.29
CA ASN A 11 11.42 -38.00 34.66
C ASN A 11 11.28 -37.86 36.18
N THR A 12 11.26 -36.63 36.69
CA THR A 12 10.73 -36.29 38.01
C THR A 12 10.71 -34.76 38.18
N LEU A 13 9.85 -34.05 37.41
CA LEU A 13 9.49 -32.65 37.70
C LEU A 13 8.13 -32.27 37.07
N ALA A 14 7.16 -33.12 37.24
CA ALA A 14 5.81 -32.90 36.69
C ALA A 14 4.69 -32.84 37.73
N PHE A 15 4.95 -32.39 38.98
CA PHE A 15 3.87 -32.32 39.99
C PHE A 15 3.86 -31.08 40.90
N ALA A 16 4.42 -29.96 40.44
CA ALA A 16 4.37 -28.71 41.21
C ALA A 16 3.96 -27.47 40.40
N ILE A 17 3.35 -27.61 39.20
CA ILE A 17 3.01 -26.44 38.31
C ILE A 17 1.50 -26.21 38.21
N SER A 18 0.64 -27.03 38.81
CA SER A 18 -0.81 -26.87 38.61
C SER A 18 -1.53 -25.90 39.58
N LEU A 19 -0.83 -25.24 40.48
CA LEU A 19 -1.43 -24.26 41.40
C LEU A 19 -0.92 -22.82 41.22
N GLY A 20 0.03 -22.60 40.30
CA GLY A 20 0.60 -21.27 40.02
C GLY A 20 0.13 -20.63 38.67
N LEU A 21 -0.52 -21.40 37.80
CA LEU A 21 -0.86 -20.91 36.44
C LEU A 21 -2.01 -19.89 36.46
N GLY A 22 -2.93 -19.94 37.42
CA GLY A 22 -4.03 -18.96 37.45
C GLY A 22 -3.60 -17.54 37.88
N THR A 23 -2.59 -17.44 38.75
CA THR A 23 -2.09 -16.14 39.19
C THR A 23 -1.01 -15.55 38.27
N ALA A 24 -0.26 -16.42 37.57
CA ALA A 24 0.73 -15.98 36.60
C ALA A 24 0.07 -15.43 35.33
N HIS A 25 -1.04 -16.03 34.87
CA HIS A 25 -1.78 -15.55 33.70
C HIS A 25 -2.45 -14.19 33.95
N ALA A 26 -3.07 -14.00 35.12
CA ALA A 26 -3.65 -12.72 35.51
C ALA A 26 -2.57 -11.63 35.70
N ALA A 27 -1.40 -12.01 36.25
CA ALA A 27 -0.27 -11.08 36.39
C ALA A 27 0.41 -10.76 35.03
N GLU A 28 0.36 -11.67 34.08
CA GLU A 28 0.90 -11.47 32.73
C GLU A 28 -0.02 -10.58 31.89
N GLU A 29 -1.35 -10.75 32.00
CA GLU A 29 -2.33 -9.85 31.39
C GLU A 29 -2.26 -8.44 32.00
N GLU A 30 -2.11 -8.30 33.32
CA GLU A 30 -1.95 -7.00 33.96
C GLU A 30 -0.61 -6.32 33.62
N LEU A 31 0.46 -7.11 33.45
CA LEU A 31 1.76 -6.61 33.00
C LEU A 31 1.78 -6.21 31.51
N ILE A 32 1.01 -6.89 30.67
CA ILE A 32 0.86 -6.55 29.25
C ILE A 32 0.07 -5.25 29.13
N ASP A 33 -1.02 -5.09 29.87
CA ASP A 33 -1.82 -3.86 29.89
C ASP A 33 -1.04 -2.65 30.43
N GLN A 34 -0.21 -2.84 31.44
CA GLN A 34 0.69 -1.78 31.94
C GLN A 34 1.84 -1.43 30.99
N ARG A 35 2.22 -2.32 30.05
CA ARG A 35 3.23 -2.08 29.00
C ARG A 35 2.62 -1.58 27.70
N ALA A 36 1.31 -1.65 27.52
CA ALA A 36 0.61 -1.19 26.33
C ALA A 36 0.97 0.26 25.93
N PRO A 37 1.17 1.22 26.85
CA PRO A 37 1.61 2.56 26.50
C PRO A 37 3.00 2.64 25.85
N LEU A 38 3.84 1.61 26.00
CA LEU A 38 5.22 1.61 25.49
C LEU A 38 5.34 1.11 24.03
N VAL A 39 4.27 0.57 23.45
CA VAL A 39 4.27 -0.06 22.12
C VAL A 39 3.08 0.43 21.29
N ILE A 40 2.66 1.68 21.45
CA ILE A 40 1.62 2.28 20.59
C ILE A 40 2.27 2.72 19.29
N ASP A 41 1.85 2.10 18.19
CA ASP A 41 2.19 2.47 16.83
C ASP A 41 0.95 3.06 16.15
N PHE A 42 1.08 4.23 15.56
CA PHE A 42 0.05 4.80 14.70
C PHE A 42 0.20 4.24 13.30
N ILE A 43 -0.66 3.31 12.94
CA ILE A 43 -0.64 2.67 11.62
C ILE A 43 -1.32 3.57 10.61
N ASP A 44 -2.43 4.22 11.00
CA ASP A 44 -3.16 5.12 10.13
C ASP A 44 -3.93 6.19 10.92
N GLY A 45 -4.49 7.21 10.20
CA GLY A 45 -5.27 8.26 10.83
C GLY A 45 -5.89 9.25 9.85
N ALA A 46 -7.02 9.82 10.25
CA ALA A 46 -7.72 10.86 9.50
C ALA A 46 -8.26 11.96 10.40
N TYR A 47 -8.27 13.20 9.91
CA TYR A 47 -8.91 14.31 10.61
C TYR A 47 -10.43 14.21 10.48
N LEU A 48 -11.11 14.20 11.62
CA LEU A 48 -12.58 14.26 11.69
C LEU A 48 -13.02 15.59 12.28
N ALA A 49 -13.74 16.38 11.47
CA ALA A 49 -14.25 17.68 11.89
C ALA A 49 -15.23 17.56 13.08
N GLY A 50 -16.08 16.55 13.08
CA GLY A 50 -17.02 16.29 14.16
C GLY A 50 -16.39 15.89 15.49
N ALA A 51 -15.23 15.23 15.46
CA ALA A 51 -14.42 14.90 16.65
C ALA A 51 -13.48 16.04 17.07
N GLY A 52 -13.21 16.98 16.16
CA GLY A 52 -12.27 18.09 16.36
C GLY A 52 -10.84 17.64 16.56
N GLY A 53 -10.41 16.56 15.86
CA GLY A 53 -9.08 16.01 15.97
C GLY A 53 -8.82 14.88 14.97
N ILE A 54 -7.68 14.24 15.12
CA ILE A 54 -7.28 13.10 14.28
C ILE A 54 -7.74 11.81 14.97
N VAL A 55 -8.58 11.01 14.32
CA VAL A 55 -8.78 9.62 14.73
C VAL A 55 -7.61 8.82 14.20
N VAL A 56 -6.95 8.09 15.10
CA VAL A 56 -5.79 7.24 14.81
C VAL A 56 -6.12 5.79 15.09
N THR A 57 -5.47 4.89 14.38
CA THR A 57 -5.64 3.45 14.55
C THR A 57 -4.30 2.72 14.56
N GLY A 58 -4.32 1.48 15.06
CA GLY A 58 -3.16 0.60 15.15
C GLY A 58 -3.51 -0.78 15.67
N ALA A 59 -2.49 -1.55 16.07
CA ALA A 59 -2.65 -2.89 16.59
C ALA A 59 -3.35 -2.93 17.98
N HIS A 60 -3.83 -4.11 18.35
CA HIS A 60 -4.42 -4.42 19.66
C HIS A 60 -5.59 -3.50 20.04
N GLY A 61 -6.51 -3.30 19.10
CA GLY A 61 -7.72 -2.50 19.30
C GLY A 61 -7.44 -1.01 19.50
N LEU A 62 -6.30 -0.51 19.04
CA LEU A 62 -6.05 0.94 19.11
C LEU A 62 -6.97 1.68 18.14
N VAL A 63 -7.96 2.36 18.66
CA VAL A 63 -8.65 3.49 18.04
C VAL A 63 -8.67 4.62 19.04
N GLY A 64 -8.15 5.78 18.67
CA GLY A 64 -7.99 6.90 19.60
C GLY A 64 -8.18 8.25 18.92
N LEU A 65 -8.50 9.26 19.73
CA LEU A 65 -8.58 10.66 19.29
C LEU A 65 -7.29 11.37 19.70
N LEU A 66 -6.54 11.81 18.73
CA LEU A 66 -5.35 12.64 18.89
C LEU A 66 -5.72 14.11 18.66
N LYS A 67 -5.64 14.92 19.70
CA LYS A 67 -5.85 16.38 19.63
C LYS A 67 -4.55 17.10 19.73
N ILE A 68 -4.27 17.99 18.78
CA ILE A 68 -3.11 18.89 18.84
C ILE A 68 -3.47 20.08 19.71
N GLU A 69 -2.73 20.29 20.78
CA GLU A 69 -2.97 21.36 21.77
C GLU A 69 -1.68 22.15 22.01
N GLY A 70 -1.63 23.37 21.49
CA GLY A 70 -0.46 24.23 21.61
C GLY A 70 0.79 23.62 20.93
N LYS A 71 1.79 23.20 21.71
CA LYS A 71 3.02 22.58 21.22
C LYS A 71 3.06 21.05 21.41
N GLY A 72 1.99 20.45 21.94
CA GLY A 72 1.85 19.03 22.20
C GLY A 72 0.59 18.44 21.61
N ALA A 73 0.39 17.17 21.87
CA ALA A 73 -0.84 16.46 21.52
C ALA A 73 -1.29 15.58 22.68
N VAL A 74 -2.57 15.32 22.74
CA VAL A 74 -3.18 14.40 23.71
C VAL A 74 -3.87 13.28 22.95
N LEU A 75 -3.46 12.05 23.21
CA LEU A 75 -4.12 10.83 22.73
C LEU A 75 -5.10 10.33 23.79
N THR A 76 -6.37 10.24 23.43
CA THR A 76 -7.40 9.59 24.25
C THR A 76 -7.91 8.35 23.52
N ARG A 77 -7.73 7.17 24.10
CA ARG A 77 -8.22 5.91 23.52
C ARG A 77 -9.73 5.81 23.68
N TYR A 78 -10.40 5.32 22.63
CA TYR A 78 -11.81 4.95 22.75
C TYR A 78 -11.95 3.63 23.49
N PRO A 79 -12.86 3.54 24.46
CA PRO A 79 -13.16 2.30 25.16
C PRO A 79 -13.99 1.35 24.28
N ASN A 80 -13.94 0.06 24.60
CA ASN A 80 -14.80 -0.97 23.99
C ASN A 80 -14.61 -1.13 22.47
N ILE A 81 -13.40 -0.90 21.97
CA ILE A 81 -13.01 -1.24 20.61
C ILE A 81 -12.64 -2.73 20.57
N PRO A 82 -13.04 -3.48 19.54
CA PRO A 82 -12.59 -4.85 19.34
C PRO A 82 -11.05 -4.94 19.34
N ASN A 83 -10.51 -6.04 19.91
CA ASN A 83 -9.06 -6.23 20.00
C ASN A 83 -8.49 -6.76 18.68
N GLU A 84 -8.63 -5.94 17.63
CA GLU A 84 -8.17 -6.24 16.27
C GLU A 84 -6.88 -5.49 15.95
N ASP A 85 -6.09 -6.02 15.04
CA ASP A 85 -4.96 -5.32 14.45
C ASP A 85 -5.43 -4.54 13.23
N PHE A 86 -5.72 -3.25 13.44
CA PHE A 86 -6.16 -2.37 12.38
C PHE A 86 -4.99 -1.95 11.49
N THR A 87 -5.13 -2.12 10.18
CA THR A 87 -4.10 -1.90 9.14
C THR A 87 -4.28 -0.61 8.38
N THR A 88 -5.52 -0.11 8.29
CA THR A 88 -5.88 1.10 7.55
C THR A 88 -7.11 1.77 8.15
N LEU A 89 -7.22 3.07 7.89
CA LEU A 89 -8.34 3.92 8.30
C LEU A 89 -8.67 4.91 7.17
N GLU A 90 -9.94 4.94 6.76
CA GLU A 90 -10.41 5.93 5.79
C GLU A 90 -11.62 6.71 6.32
N ARG A 91 -11.64 8.02 6.10
CA ARG A 91 -12.76 8.88 6.49
C ARG A 91 -13.99 8.58 5.63
N TRP A 92 -15.07 8.15 6.28
CA TRP A 92 -16.35 7.92 5.63
C TRP A 92 -17.24 9.17 5.65
N SER A 93 -17.27 9.86 6.79
CA SER A 93 -18.02 11.11 6.98
C SER A 93 -17.29 12.03 7.96
N ASP A 94 -17.91 13.14 8.35
CA ASP A 94 -17.34 14.04 9.37
C ASP A 94 -17.25 13.41 10.77
N ASN A 95 -17.95 12.31 11.01
CA ASN A 95 -18.01 11.62 12.29
C ASN A 95 -17.67 10.14 12.24
N GLU A 96 -17.49 9.56 11.05
CA GLU A 96 -17.33 8.12 10.87
C GLU A 96 -16.08 7.81 10.07
N VAL A 97 -15.44 6.70 10.41
CA VAL A 97 -14.34 6.11 9.64
C VAL A 97 -14.59 4.64 9.34
N LEU A 98 -14.08 4.19 8.21
CA LEU A 98 -13.93 2.78 7.88
C LEU A 98 -12.56 2.31 8.38
N LEU A 99 -12.51 1.13 8.97
CA LEU A 99 -11.28 0.51 9.48
C LEU A 99 -11.12 -0.86 8.82
N GLY A 100 -9.94 -1.15 8.30
CA GLY A 100 -9.57 -2.48 7.83
C GLY A 100 -8.69 -3.21 8.84
N THR A 101 -8.74 -4.54 8.87
CA THR A 101 -7.96 -5.36 9.80
C THR A 101 -6.97 -6.29 9.09
N SER A 102 -6.04 -6.82 9.87
CA SER A 102 -5.07 -7.83 9.42
C SER A 102 -5.72 -9.15 8.98
N ASP A 103 -6.95 -9.42 9.39
CA ASP A 103 -7.66 -10.68 9.15
C ASP A 103 -8.83 -10.52 8.16
N GLY A 104 -8.92 -9.37 7.46
CA GLY A 104 -9.85 -9.14 6.36
C GLY A 104 -11.20 -8.56 6.77
N GLN A 105 -11.42 -8.19 8.03
CA GLN A 105 -12.65 -7.53 8.42
C GLN A 105 -12.62 -6.04 8.09
N VAL A 106 -13.80 -5.48 7.87
CA VAL A 106 -14.05 -4.04 7.78
C VAL A 106 -14.99 -3.64 8.91
N TYR A 107 -14.61 -2.61 9.64
CA TYR A 107 -15.41 -2.00 10.70
C TYR A 107 -15.84 -0.59 10.30
N LEU A 108 -17.05 -0.20 10.69
CA LEU A 108 -17.49 1.18 10.70
C LEU A 108 -17.40 1.71 12.14
N PHE A 109 -16.59 2.73 12.35
CA PHE A 109 -16.49 3.43 13.63
C PHE A 109 -17.27 4.73 13.57
N ASP A 110 -18.22 4.91 14.49
CA ASP A 110 -19.19 6.01 14.53
C ASP A 110 -18.79 7.15 15.51
N GLY A 111 -17.55 7.19 15.95
CA GLY A 111 -17.05 8.12 16.97
C GLY A 111 -17.18 7.59 18.39
N LYS A 112 -17.75 6.39 18.62
CA LYS A 112 -17.94 5.75 19.92
C LYS A 112 -17.65 4.26 19.90
N THR A 113 -18.17 3.56 18.92
CA THR A 113 -18.10 2.10 18.77
C THR A 113 -17.63 1.73 17.38
N ALA A 114 -16.82 0.68 17.27
CA ALA A 114 -16.47 0.04 16.02
C ALA A 114 -17.36 -1.20 15.83
N THR A 115 -18.14 -1.22 14.77
CA THR A 115 -19.06 -2.31 14.42
C THR A 115 -18.52 -2.99 13.17
N GLU A 116 -18.33 -4.31 13.22
CA GLU A 116 -17.98 -5.09 12.03
C GLU A 116 -19.13 -5.01 11.00
N VAL A 117 -18.80 -4.64 9.77
CA VAL A 117 -19.75 -4.49 8.66
C VAL A 117 -19.50 -5.48 7.54
N ALA A 118 -18.29 -6.05 7.44
CA ALA A 118 -17.96 -7.09 6.49
C ALA A 118 -16.74 -7.89 6.92
N ASN A 119 -16.64 -9.12 6.41
CA ASN A 119 -15.41 -9.88 6.31
C ASN A 119 -15.16 -10.14 4.82
N LEU A 120 -14.05 -9.61 4.28
CA LEU A 120 -13.69 -9.68 2.86
C LEU A 120 -12.73 -10.81 2.55
N SER A 121 -12.21 -11.49 3.57
CA SER A 121 -11.23 -12.55 3.44
C SER A 121 -11.85 -13.92 3.73
N GLU A 122 -11.47 -14.92 2.94
CA GLU A 122 -11.80 -16.32 3.19
C GLU A 122 -10.70 -17.06 3.99
N HIS A 123 -9.47 -16.48 4.02
CA HIS A 123 -8.29 -17.14 4.58
C HIS A 123 -7.44 -16.21 5.46
N ASN A 124 -8.04 -15.20 6.07
CA ASN A 124 -7.41 -14.17 6.91
C ASN A 124 -6.37 -13.32 6.14
N GLU A 125 -6.65 -12.99 4.88
CA GLU A 125 -5.87 -12.00 4.17
C GLU A 125 -6.18 -10.58 4.70
N PRO A 126 -5.17 -9.72 4.86
CA PRO A 126 -5.38 -8.38 5.38
C PRO A 126 -6.14 -7.48 4.40
N VAL A 127 -6.98 -6.58 4.91
CA VAL A 127 -7.34 -5.35 4.24
C VAL A 127 -6.14 -4.40 4.38
N LEU A 128 -5.52 -3.98 3.29
CA LEU A 128 -4.29 -3.19 3.30
C LEU A 128 -4.55 -1.70 3.13
N ASP A 129 -5.59 -1.34 2.36
CA ASP A 129 -5.97 0.05 2.16
C ASP A 129 -7.47 0.20 1.84
N ILE A 130 -8.03 1.35 2.19
CA ILE A 130 -9.40 1.75 1.89
C ILE A 130 -9.38 3.18 1.39
N ALA A 131 -10.11 3.46 0.29
CA ALA A 131 -10.34 4.82 -0.19
C ALA A 131 -11.83 5.08 -0.35
N ALA A 132 -12.29 6.27 0.01
CA ALA A 132 -13.70 6.64 -0.08
C ALA A 132 -13.89 8.03 -0.68
N ALA A 133 -14.85 8.13 -1.60
CA ALA A 133 -15.30 9.40 -2.18
C ALA A 133 -16.75 9.31 -2.63
N ASN A 134 -17.49 10.41 -2.54
CA ASN A 134 -18.85 10.54 -3.04
C ASN A 134 -19.81 9.43 -2.56
N GLY A 135 -19.65 8.95 -1.30
CA GLY A 135 -20.50 7.91 -0.73
C GLY A 135 -20.23 6.50 -1.28
N THR A 136 -19.08 6.30 -1.90
CA THR A 136 -18.59 4.99 -2.34
C THR A 136 -17.21 4.75 -1.72
N ALA A 137 -16.98 3.54 -1.21
CA ALA A 137 -15.67 3.11 -0.74
C ALA A 137 -15.18 1.90 -1.52
N TRP A 138 -13.85 1.78 -1.63
CA TRP A 138 -13.15 0.65 -2.17
C TRP A 138 -12.14 0.15 -1.15
N ALA A 139 -12.04 -1.15 -0.99
CA ALA A 139 -11.06 -1.82 -0.15
C ALA A 139 -10.20 -2.76 -0.98
N VAL A 140 -8.91 -2.77 -0.70
CA VAL A 140 -7.93 -3.65 -1.32
C VAL A 140 -7.10 -4.37 -0.28
N GLY A 141 -6.47 -5.48 -0.67
CA GLY A 141 -5.71 -6.24 0.30
C GLY A 141 -4.94 -7.42 -0.28
N GLY A 142 -4.62 -8.35 0.61
CA GLY A 142 -3.90 -9.56 0.29
C GLY A 142 -4.63 -10.44 -0.72
N ARG A 143 -3.87 -11.21 -1.48
CA ARG A 143 -4.39 -12.18 -2.45
C ARG A 143 -5.37 -11.60 -3.47
N GLY A 144 -5.10 -10.39 -3.97
CA GLY A 144 -5.95 -9.76 -4.96
C GLY A 144 -7.29 -9.28 -4.42
N MET A 145 -7.46 -9.19 -3.10
CA MET A 145 -8.68 -8.69 -2.48
C MET A 145 -9.04 -7.32 -3.07
N LEU A 146 -10.26 -7.24 -3.57
CA LEU A 146 -10.86 -6.01 -4.07
C LEU A 146 -12.35 -6.06 -3.78
N ALA A 147 -12.86 -5.03 -3.11
CA ALA A 147 -14.28 -4.93 -2.79
C ALA A 147 -14.74 -3.48 -2.81
N ASN A 148 -16.04 -3.25 -3.00
CA ASN A 148 -16.64 -1.92 -2.91
C ASN A 148 -17.89 -1.90 -2.04
N SER A 149 -18.22 -0.70 -1.55
CA SER A 149 -19.42 -0.41 -0.80
C SER A 149 -19.99 0.95 -1.23
N LYS A 150 -21.32 1.06 -1.29
CA LYS A 150 -22.03 2.31 -1.58
C LYS A 150 -22.71 2.93 -0.35
N ASP A 151 -22.56 2.30 0.80
CA ASP A 151 -23.19 2.73 2.05
C ASP A 151 -22.27 2.60 3.27
N GLY A 152 -21.01 2.15 3.05
CA GLY A 152 -20.02 1.87 4.09
C GLY A 152 -20.32 0.63 4.94
N LYS A 153 -21.42 -0.09 4.65
CA LYS A 153 -21.92 -1.23 5.46
C LYS A 153 -22.08 -2.51 4.66
N THR A 154 -22.54 -2.40 3.43
CA THR A 154 -22.72 -3.55 2.54
C THR A 154 -21.57 -3.57 1.54
N TRP A 155 -20.77 -4.64 1.57
CA TRP A 155 -19.61 -4.78 0.72
C TRP A 155 -19.80 -5.88 -0.31
N THR A 156 -19.29 -5.65 -1.51
CA THR A 156 -19.34 -6.61 -2.62
C THR A 156 -17.93 -6.79 -3.16
N THR A 157 -17.47 -8.04 -3.21
CA THR A 157 -16.19 -8.40 -3.83
C THR A 157 -16.25 -8.18 -5.34
N VAL A 158 -15.14 -7.74 -5.92
CA VAL A 158 -14.99 -7.49 -7.35
C VAL A 158 -13.87 -8.37 -7.89
N GLU A 159 -14.19 -9.13 -8.93
CA GLU A 159 -13.22 -9.94 -9.65
C GLU A 159 -12.74 -9.18 -10.89
N ILE A 160 -11.42 -9.17 -11.12
CA ILE A 160 -10.82 -8.59 -12.32
C ILE A 160 -10.66 -9.72 -13.34
N ALA A 161 -11.64 -9.88 -14.22
CA ALA A 161 -11.65 -10.98 -15.18
C ALA A 161 -10.69 -10.79 -16.35
N GLU A 162 -10.54 -9.57 -16.84
CA GLU A 162 -9.67 -9.21 -17.98
C GLU A 162 -9.10 -7.81 -17.81
N VAL A 163 -7.82 -7.66 -18.16
CA VAL A 163 -7.10 -6.37 -18.17
C VAL A 163 -6.57 -6.08 -19.57
N THR A 164 -6.73 -4.84 -20.03
CA THR A 164 -6.15 -4.35 -21.28
C THR A 164 -4.77 -3.74 -21.02
N GLN A 165 -3.76 -4.18 -21.77
CA GLN A 165 -2.46 -3.53 -21.89
C GLN A 165 -2.40 -2.75 -23.18
N PRO A 166 -2.49 -1.41 -23.17
CA PRO A 166 -2.37 -0.61 -24.39
C PRO A 166 -0.91 -0.28 -24.71
N GLN A 167 -0.60 -0.23 -25.97
CA GLN A 167 0.61 0.36 -26.59
C GLN A 167 1.91 0.23 -25.79
N LEU A 168 2.25 -0.98 -25.42
CA LEU A 168 3.52 -1.23 -24.76
C LEU A 168 4.67 -1.09 -25.78
N THR A 169 5.55 -0.10 -25.61
CA THR A 169 6.67 0.17 -26.50
C THR A 169 7.88 -0.64 -26.10
N PHE A 170 8.49 -1.33 -27.06
CA PHE A 170 9.75 -2.05 -26.83
C PHE A 170 10.91 -1.05 -26.71
N PRO A 171 11.73 -1.14 -25.64
CA PRO A 171 12.84 -0.21 -25.42
C PRO A 171 14.07 -0.48 -26.30
N GLY A 172 14.06 -1.55 -27.09
CA GLY A 172 15.13 -1.90 -28.00
C GLY A 172 14.62 -2.60 -29.27
N THR A 173 15.47 -2.74 -30.27
CA THR A 173 15.17 -3.33 -31.56
C THR A 173 15.98 -4.60 -31.84
N GLU A 174 16.97 -4.89 -31.02
CA GLU A 174 17.84 -6.06 -31.17
C GLU A 174 17.14 -7.37 -30.84
N PRO A 175 17.57 -8.50 -31.44
CA PRO A 175 17.08 -9.82 -31.07
C PRO A 175 17.21 -10.07 -29.57
N GLY A 176 16.22 -10.72 -28.97
CA GLY A 176 16.21 -10.99 -27.55
C GLY A 176 14.83 -11.29 -26.98
N GLU A 177 14.79 -11.55 -25.68
CA GLU A 177 13.56 -11.85 -24.95
C GLU A 177 13.07 -10.60 -24.21
N TRP A 178 11.75 -10.37 -24.29
CA TRP A 178 11.07 -9.26 -23.65
C TRP A 178 9.91 -9.77 -22.83
N TYR A 179 9.95 -9.55 -21.51
CA TYR A 179 8.94 -10.00 -20.57
C TYR A 179 7.89 -8.92 -20.34
N PHE A 180 6.64 -9.34 -20.32
CA PHE A 180 5.51 -8.43 -20.09
C PHE A 180 5.18 -8.22 -18.61
N GLY A 181 5.81 -8.99 -17.71
CA GLY A 181 5.53 -8.98 -16.28
C GLY A 181 4.14 -9.50 -15.92
N VAL A 182 3.48 -10.17 -16.86
CA VAL A 182 2.19 -10.84 -16.74
C VAL A 182 2.20 -12.06 -17.65
N SER A 183 1.38 -13.04 -17.35
CA SER A 183 1.22 -14.28 -18.11
C SER A 183 -0.25 -14.49 -18.53
N ASN A 184 -0.55 -15.59 -19.20
CA ASN A 184 -1.89 -15.90 -19.74
C ASN A 184 -2.44 -14.80 -20.66
N LEU A 185 -1.63 -14.45 -21.65
CA LEU A 185 -2.01 -13.45 -22.64
C LEU A 185 -3.10 -13.99 -23.53
N ASN A 186 -4.13 -13.18 -23.76
CA ASN A 186 -5.18 -13.51 -24.71
C ASN A 186 -4.67 -13.28 -26.14
N MET A 187 -4.33 -14.35 -26.84
CA MET A 187 -3.76 -14.34 -28.19
C MET A 187 -4.65 -13.65 -29.22
N ASP A 188 -5.96 -13.80 -29.08
CA ASP A 188 -6.93 -13.20 -30.05
C ASP A 188 -6.95 -11.65 -29.93
N SER A 189 -6.44 -11.12 -28.84
CA SER A 189 -6.39 -9.68 -28.57
C SER A 189 -5.09 -9.01 -29.00
N MET A 190 -4.08 -9.79 -29.42
CA MET A 190 -2.72 -9.27 -29.63
C MET A 190 -2.57 -8.53 -30.93
N VAL A 191 -2.01 -7.32 -30.85
CA VAL A 191 -1.66 -6.51 -32.01
C VAL A 191 -0.20 -6.08 -31.87
N LEU A 192 0.69 -6.75 -32.59
CA LEU A 192 2.10 -6.41 -32.69
C LEU A 192 2.35 -5.46 -33.86
N ASN A 193 2.78 -4.23 -33.57
CA ASN A 193 3.22 -3.25 -34.55
C ASN A 193 4.75 -3.21 -34.59
N ALA A 194 5.34 -4.15 -35.30
CA ALA A 194 6.78 -4.25 -35.50
C ALA A 194 7.09 -4.55 -36.95
N THR A 195 8.22 -4.05 -37.46
CA THR A 195 8.70 -4.30 -38.80
C THR A 195 10.14 -4.79 -38.80
N VAL A 196 10.45 -5.63 -39.79
CA VAL A 196 11.80 -6.12 -40.11
C VAL A 196 12.08 -5.79 -41.56
N ALA A 197 13.12 -4.99 -41.84
CA ALA A 197 13.49 -4.52 -43.20
C ALA A 197 12.30 -3.91 -43.96
N GLY A 198 11.50 -3.07 -43.32
CA GLY A 198 10.36 -2.35 -43.88
C GLY A 198 9.11 -3.21 -44.14
N LYS A 199 9.07 -4.47 -43.65
CA LYS A 199 7.91 -5.36 -43.74
C LYS A 199 7.39 -5.73 -42.36
N PRO A 200 6.06 -5.95 -42.20
CA PRO A 200 5.54 -6.43 -40.95
C PRO A 200 6.25 -7.70 -40.47
N ALA A 201 6.61 -7.73 -39.21
CA ALA A 201 7.24 -8.90 -38.56
C ALA A 201 6.31 -10.10 -38.61
N VAL A 202 6.89 -11.28 -38.89
CA VAL A 202 6.17 -12.54 -39.10
C VAL A 202 6.43 -13.50 -37.94
N ALA A 203 5.38 -14.03 -37.34
CA ALA A 203 5.47 -15.03 -36.29
C ALA A 203 6.25 -16.27 -36.76
N ASP A 204 7.00 -16.89 -35.86
CA ASP A 204 7.88 -18.05 -36.07
C ASP A 204 9.03 -17.83 -37.07
N THR A 205 9.15 -16.60 -37.60
CA THR A 205 10.24 -16.19 -38.47
C THR A 205 11.04 -15.04 -37.88
N ASP A 206 10.36 -13.97 -37.47
CA ASP A 206 10.97 -12.77 -36.92
C ASP A 206 10.82 -12.69 -35.40
N TYR A 207 9.79 -13.34 -34.86
CA TYR A 207 9.55 -13.46 -33.43
C TYR A 207 8.79 -14.73 -33.07
N THR A 208 8.94 -15.17 -31.83
CA THR A 208 8.11 -16.20 -31.18
C THR A 208 7.49 -15.63 -29.92
N LEU A 209 6.20 -15.92 -29.70
CA LEU A 209 5.47 -15.47 -28.53
C LEU A 209 5.18 -16.65 -27.61
N TYR A 210 5.35 -16.40 -26.29
CA TYR A 210 5.11 -17.37 -25.23
C TYR A 210 4.04 -16.81 -24.28
N PRO A 211 2.74 -16.95 -24.64
CA PRO A 211 1.66 -16.27 -23.91
C PRO A 211 1.47 -16.77 -22.48
N ASP A 212 1.69 -18.05 -22.24
CA ASP A 212 1.54 -18.65 -20.91
C ASP A 212 2.65 -18.22 -19.95
N GLU A 213 3.86 -17.99 -20.48
CA GLU A 213 5.01 -17.52 -19.74
C GLU A 213 5.13 -15.99 -19.71
N GLY A 214 4.38 -15.30 -20.55
CA GLY A 214 4.30 -13.84 -20.59
C GLY A 214 5.53 -13.15 -21.18
N PHE A 215 6.11 -13.69 -22.24
CA PHE A 215 7.21 -13.03 -22.95
C PHE A 215 7.13 -13.22 -24.47
N ILE A 216 7.89 -12.37 -25.19
CA ILE A 216 8.13 -12.46 -26.64
C ILE A 216 9.63 -12.56 -26.89
N GLN A 217 10.03 -13.44 -27.81
CA GLN A 217 11.41 -13.56 -28.28
C GLN A 217 11.49 -13.00 -29.70
N PHE A 218 12.26 -11.94 -29.92
CA PHE A 218 12.62 -11.48 -31.26
C PHE A 218 13.83 -12.25 -31.75
N ILE A 219 13.71 -12.79 -32.98
CA ILE A 219 14.72 -13.56 -33.68
C ILE A 219 15.56 -12.64 -34.57
N ASN A 220 14.90 -11.67 -35.19
CA ASN A 220 15.55 -10.71 -36.09
C ASN A 220 15.47 -9.29 -35.49
N THR A 221 16.44 -8.43 -35.89
CA THR A 221 16.44 -7.02 -35.52
C THR A 221 15.22 -6.31 -36.07
N LEU A 222 14.51 -5.58 -35.22
CA LEU A 222 13.37 -4.78 -35.59
C LEU A 222 13.79 -3.42 -36.17
N ASP A 223 12.92 -2.82 -36.97
CA ASP A 223 13.11 -1.44 -37.40
C ASP A 223 12.89 -0.46 -36.25
N SER A 224 13.68 0.60 -36.20
CA SER A 224 13.60 1.60 -35.13
C SER A 224 12.52 2.66 -35.32
N ALA A 225 11.95 2.73 -36.53
CA ALA A 225 10.92 3.71 -36.88
C ALA A 225 9.84 3.08 -37.77
N PRO A 226 8.55 3.09 -37.39
CA PRO A 226 8.07 3.53 -36.06
C PRO A 226 8.57 2.62 -34.93
N ALA A 227 8.64 3.12 -33.71
CA ALA A 227 9.03 2.31 -32.56
C ALA A 227 8.10 1.09 -32.43
N PRO A 228 8.65 -0.12 -32.23
CA PRO A 228 7.85 -1.33 -32.08
C PRO A 228 6.93 -1.25 -30.85
N THR A 229 5.67 -1.62 -31.01
CA THR A 229 4.67 -1.63 -29.93
C THR A 229 3.83 -2.90 -29.96
N ILE A 230 3.28 -3.26 -28.81
CA ILE A 230 2.34 -4.35 -28.67
C ILE A 230 1.15 -3.94 -27.80
N ASP A 231 -0.03 -4.32 -28.22
CA ASP A 231 -1.28 -4.23 -27.47
C ASP A 231 -1.76 -5.65 -27.20
N PHE A 232 -2.29 -5.91 -25.99
CA PHE A 232 -2.87 -7.21 -25.65
C PHE A 232 -3.81 -7.10 -24.46
N LYS A 233 -4.54 -8.17 -24.22
CA LYS A 233 -5.30 -8.39 -22.99
C LYS A 233 -4.76 -9.61 -22.26
N PHE A 234 -4.94 -9.61 -20.96
CA PHE A 234 -4.58 -10.73 -20.09
C PHE A 234 -5.60 -10.89 -18.97
N ALA A 235 -5.75 -12.09 -18.48
CA ALA A 235 -6.51 -12.34 -17.27
C ALA A 235 -5.53 -12.38 -16.09
N PRO A 236 -5.68 -11.53 -15.08
CA PRO A 236 -4.91 -11.66 -13.82
C PRO A 236 -5.37 -12.90 -13.02
N GLY A 237 -5.94 -13.83 -13.69
CA GLY A 237 -6.49 -15.08 -13.24
C GLY A 237 -5.45 -16.16 -13.05
N PRO A 238 -5.68 -17.46 -13.22
CA PRO A 238 -4.99 -18.49 -12.40
C PRO A 238 -3.50 -18.66 -12.57
N ALA A 239 -2.80 -17.86 -13.37
CA ALA A 239 -1.34 -17.81 -13.36
C ALA A 239 -0.78 -16.97 -12.20
N PHE A 240 -1.46 -15.91 -11.81
CA PHE A 240 -1.39 -15.41 -10.45
C PHE A 240 -2.44 -16.21 -9.68
N LYS A 241 -2.06 -17.36 -9.13
CA LYS A 241 -2.95 -18.08 -8.23
C LYS A 241 -3.56 -17.09 -7.27
N PRO A 242 -4.85 -17.21 -6.91
CA PRO A 242 -5.38 -16.39 -5.83
C PRO A 242 -4.38 -16.42 -4.69
N GLY A 243 -3.72 -15.29 -4.40
CA GLY A 243 -2.66 -15.24 -3.42
C GLY A 243 -1.29 -14.78 -3.89
N ASP A 244 -1.06 -14.58 -5.17
CA ASP A 244 0.26 -14.19 -5.65
C ASP A 244 0.45 -12.66 -5.76
N VAL A 245 -0.61 -11.85 -5.80
CA VAL A 245 -0.54 -10.38 -5.86
C VAL A 245 -1.34 -9.77 -4.72
N SER A 246 -0.68 -8.93 -3.91
CA SER A 246 -1.38 -8.07 -2.96
C SER A 246 -1.51 -6.67 -3.55
N TRP A 247 -2.70 -6.08 -3.43
CA TRP A 247 -2.95 -4.67 -3.69
C TRP A 247 -2.72 -3.89 -2.40
N ASN A 248 -1.63 -3.12 -2.35
CA ASN A 248 -1.20 -2.46 -1.12
C ASN A 248 -1.81 -1.08 -0.95
N MET A 249 -2.36 -0.51 -2.02
CA MET A 249 -2.95 0.82 -2.01
C MET A 249 -4.08 0.96 -3.03
N VAL A 250 -5.00 1.86 -2.72
CA VAL A 250 -6.11 2.24 -3.57
C VAL A 250 -6.27 3.77 -3.60
N LEU A 251 -6.43 4.35 -4.78
CA LEU A 251 -6.76 5.77 -4.98
C LEU A 251 -8.11 5.86 -5.67
N PHE A 252 -9.01 6.66 -5.13
CA PHE A 252 -10.34 6.83 -5.67
C PHE A 252 -10.78 8.30 -5.58
N ASP A 253 -11.13 8.91 -6.72
CA ASP A 253 -11.60 10.30 -6.81
C ASP A 253 -13.13 10.44 -6.86
N GLY A 254 -13.85 9.33 -6.73
CA GLY A 254 -15.30 9.25 -6.89
C GLY A 254 -15.76 8.81 -8.28
N THR A 255 -14.82 8.62 -9.21
CA THR A 255 -15.06 8.12 -10.57
C THR A 255 -13.97 7.13 -10.99
N ASN A 256 -12.71 7.58 -10.99
CA ASN A 256 -11.57 6.76 -11.37
C ASN A 256 -11.01 6.04 -10.14
N LEU A 257 -10.73 4.78 -10.32
CA LEU A 257 -10.08 3.94 -9.31
C LEU A 257 -8.72 3.51 -9.85
N THR A 258 -7.67 3.71 -9.07
CA THR A 258 -6.34 3.17 -9.31
C THR A 258 -5.95 2.27 -8.15
N ILE A 259 -5.53 1.04 -8.45
CA ILE A 259 -4.96 0.11 -7.47
C ILE A 259 -3.52 -0.21 -7.86
N ALA A 260 -2.67 -0.35 -6.86
CA ALA A 260 -1.27 -0.72 -7.07
C ALA A 260 -0.73 -1.55 -5.91
N GLY A 261 0.32 -2.34 -6.17
CA GLY A 261 0.85 -3.24 -5.15
C GLY A 261 2.14 -3.93 -5.56
N GLU A 262 2.16 -5.23 -5.39
CA GLU A 262 3.30 -6.09 -5.69
C GLU A 262 3.62 -6.13 -7.18
N PHE A 263 4.84 -6.52 -7.50
CA PHE A 263 5.36 -6.65 -8.88
C PHE A 263 5.24 -5.38 -9.73
N GLY A 264 5.15 -4.20 -9.08
CA GLY A 264 5.06 -2.91 -9.74
C GLY A 264 3.74 -2.65 -10.46
N MET A 265 2.77 -3.55 -10.35
CA MET A 265 1.52 -3.48 -11.10
C MET A 265 0.68 -2.28 -10.68
N ILE A 266 0.17 -1.57 -11.68
CA ILE A 266 -0.78 -0.47 -11.54
C ILE A 266 -1.95 -0.76 -12.46
N LEU A 267 -3.13 -0.97 -11.88
CA LEU A 267 -4.38 -1.12 -12.64
C LEU A 267 -5.31 0.05 -12.40
N GLN A 268 -6.04 0.42 -13.42
CA GLN A 268 -6.98 1.52 -13.38
C GLN A 268 -8.32 1.15 -14.00
N THR A 269 -9.40 1.61 -13.41
CA THR A 269 -10.75 1.51 -13.95
C THR A 269 -11.42 2.88 -13.94
N PRO A 270 -12.01 3.34 -15.07
CA PRO A 270 -12.76 4.58 -15.14
C PRO A 270 -14.26 4.41 -14.92
N ASP A 271 -14.74 3.18 -14.78
CA ASP A 271 -16.15 2.80 -14.85
C ASP A 271 -16.63 1.93 -13.67
N GLY A 272 -15.95 2.07 -12.53
CA GLY A 272 -16.33 1.38 -11.31
C GLY A 272 -16.07 -0.13 -11.34
N GLY A 273 -14.98 -0.56 -11.96
CA GLY A 273 -14.53 -1.95 -11.96
C GLY A 273 -15.07 -2.82 -13.10
N GLN A 274 -15.75 -2.23 -14.09
CA GLN A 274 -16.27 -2.99 -15.24
C GLN A 274 -15.17 -3.27 -16.28
N THR A 275 -14.30 -2.28 -16.53
CA THR A 275 -13.13 -2.45 -17.39
C THR A 275 -11.86 -2.06 -16.67
N TRP A 276 -10.77 -2.77 -16.97
CA TRP A 276 -9.48 -2.54 -16.33
C TRP A 276 -8.38 -2.35 -17.35
N VAL A 277 -7.49 -1.38 -17.07
CA VAL A 277 -6.34 -1.04 -17.90
C VAL A 277 -5.08 -1.05 -17.06
N ARG A 278 -4.05 -1.72 -17.55
CA ARG A 278 -2.72 -1.71 -16.95
C ARG A 278 -1.99 -0.42 -17.28
N ARG A 279 -1.34 0.19 -16.28
CA ARG A 279 -0.70 1.52 -16.38
C ARG A 279 0.79 1.54 -16.03
N ASP A 280 1.35 0.46 -15.52
CA ASP A 280 2.78 0.40 -15.14
C ASP A 280 3.76 0.37 -16.32
N SER A 281 3.33 -0.02 -17.52
CA SER A 281 4.03 0.11 -18.81
C SER A 281 5.52 -0.21 -18.80
N LEU A 282 5.93 -1.28 -18.10
CA LEU A 282 7.33 -1.67 -18.05
C LEU A 282 7.53 -2.95 -18.86
N LEU A 283 8.10 -2.79 -20.07
CA LEU A 283 8.88 -3.85 -20.69
C LEU A 283 10.28 -3.78 -20.08
N THR A 284 10.66 -4.84 -19.41
CA THR A 284 12.03 -4.96 -18.94
C THR A 284 12.74 -6.03 -19.77
N PRO A 285 13.95 -5.76 -20.30
CA PRO A 285 14.85 -6.84 -20.63
C PRO A 285 15.22 -7.49 -19.31
N ARG A 286 14.82 -8.73 -19.10
CA ARG A 286 15.16 -9.55 -17.96
C ARG A 286 15.88 -8.78 -16.84
N GLU A 287 15.05 -8.32 -15.85
CA GLU A 287 15.42 -7.56 -14.64
C GLU A 287 15.68 -6.06 -14.81
N PRO A 288 15.07 -5.24 -14.00
CA PRO A 288 15.32 -5.15 -12.57
C PRO A 288 14.09 -5.67 -11.79
N GLU A 289 14.27 -5.90 -10.48
CA GLU A 289 13.14 -6.21 -9.59
C GLU A 289 12.04 -5.18 -9.77
N PRO A 290 10.80 -5.61 -10.04
CA PRO A 290 9.71 -4.66 -10.23
C PRO A 290 9.51 -3.87 -8.94
N PRO A 291 9.06 -2.61 -9.02
CA PRO A 291 8.73 -1.82 -7.84
C PRO A 291 7.71 -2.56 -6.97
N TYR A 292 7.82 -2.36 -5.65
CA TYR A 292 6.81 -2.79 -4.69
C TYR A 292 6.15 -1.54 -4.13
N TRP A 293 4.91 -1.25 -4.57
CA TRP A 293 4.19 -0.06 -4.15
C TRP A 293 3.64 -0.24 -2.75
N MET A 294 3.84 0.75 -1.90
CA MET A 294 3.45 0.72 -0.49
C MET A 294 2.51 1.86 -0.10
N ALA A 295 2.52 2.95 -0.85
CA ALA A 295 1.70 4.11 -0.59
C ALA A 295 1.38 4.88 -1.87
N GLY A 296 0.26 5.57 -1.87
CA GLY A 296 -0.13 6.46 -2.95
C GLY A 296 -0.94 7.64 -2.44
N THR A 297 -0.98 8.69 -3.25
CA THR A 297 -1.82 9.87 -3.01
C THR A 297 -2.29 10.47 -4.31
N GLN A 298 -3.44 11.14 -4.26
CA GLN A 298 -4.04 11.81 -5.41
C GLN A 298 -4.51 13.20 -5.04
N LYS A 299 -4.22 14.18 -5.90
CA LYS A 299 -4.79 15.54 -5.82
C LYS A 299 -5.16 16.01 -7.22
N GLY A 300 -6.44 15.92 -7.57
CA GLY A 300 -6.91 16.11 -8.93
C GLY A 300 -6.31 15.08 -9.90
N SER A 301 -5.71 15.54 -11.00
CA SER A 301 -5.02 14.66 -11.96
C SER A 301 -3.58 14.28 -11.55
N ASN A 302 -3.06 14.84 -10.46
CA ASN A 302 -1.71 14.53 -9.99
C ASN A 302 -1.76 13.34 -9.03
N LEU A 303 -1.11 12.25 -9.40
CA LEU A 303 -0.96 11.05 -8.59
C LEU A 303 0.52 10.84 -8.28
N PHE A 304 0.78 10.31 -7.08
CA PHE A 304 2.12 9.91 -6.65
C PHE A 304 2.04 8.53 -6.02
N LEU A 305 2.99 7.67 -6.37
CA LEU A 305 3.21 6.37 -5.77
C LEU A 305 4.59 6.34 -5.14
N ALA A 306 4.68 5.69 -3.98
CA ALA A 306 5.94 5.48 -3.26
C ALA A 306 6.05 4.01 -2.84
N GLY A 307 7.26 3.49 -2.77
CA GLY A 307 7.45 2.07 -2.51
C GLY A 307 8.81 1.70 -1.92
N ALA A 308 9.11 0.41 -1.99
CA ALA A 308 10.36 -0.15 -1.53
C ALA A 308 11.56 0.48 -2.25
N ALA A 309 12.73 0.43 -1.60
CA ALA A 309 13.99 0.99 -2.12
C ALA A 309 13.90 2.48 -2.52
N GLY A 310 12.99 3.25 -1.92
CA GLY A 310 12.84 4.68 -2.15
C GLY A 310 12.28 5.06 -3.52
N VAL A 311 11.66 4.13 -4.24
CA VAL A 311 11.09 4.42 -5.56
C VAL A 311 9.90 5.36 -5.42
N VAL A 312 9.87 6.42 -6.23
CA VAL A 312 8.73 7.35 -6.31
C VAL A 312 8.37 7.55 -7.79
N ARG A 313 7.08 7.45 -8.11
CA ARG A 313 6.54 7.79 -9.43
C ARG A 313 5.46 8.85 -9.32
N THR A 314 5.31 9.62 -10.37
CA THR A 314 4.28 10.64 -10.51
C THR A 314 3.56 10.52 -11.83
N SER A 315 2.28 10.85 -11.80
CA SER A 315 1.44 11.07 -12.98
C SER A 315 0.81 12.47 -12.89
N ALA A 316 0.69 13.15 -14.01
CA ALA A 316 0.00 14.44 -14.12
C ALA A 316 -1.30 14.36 -14.93
N ASP A 317 -1.64 13.18 -15.43
CA ASP A 317 -2.75 12.90 -16.32
C ASP A 317 -3.77 11.87 -15.75
N GLY A 318 -3.89 11.82 -14.44
CA GLY A 318 -4.82 10.93 -13.78
C GLY A 318 -4.40 9.46 -13.75
N GLY A 319 -3.10 9.18 -13.82
CA GLY A 319 -2.55 7.82 -13.76
C GLY A 319 -2.43 7.14 -15.14
N VAL A 320 -2.64 7.87 -16.23
CA VAL A 320 -2.53 7.31 -17.60
C VAL A 320 -1.06 7.07 -17.96
N THR A 321 -0.20 8.06 -17.67
CA THR A 321 1.25 7.93 -17.84
C THR A 321 2.00 8.22 -16.55
N TRP A 322 3.16 7.59 -16.38
CA TRP A 322 3.95 7.68 -15.18
C TRP A 322 5.40 8.04 -15.45
N ALA A 323 5.93 8.98 -14.68
CA ALA A 323 7.33 9.37 -14.67
C ALA A 323 7.98 9.01 -13.33
N GLN A 324 9.24 8.59 -13.36
CA GLN A 324 10.00 8.33 -12.15
C GLN A 324 10.61 9.64 -11.64
N LEU A 325 10.48 9.88 -10.33
CA LEU A 325 11.18 10.95 -9.63
C LEU A 325 12.52 10.43 -9.08
N PRO A 326 13.48 11.33 -8.79
CA PRO A 326 14.68 10.95 -8.03
C PRO A 326 14.30 10.25 -6.72
N SER A 327 15.05 9.23 -6.34
CA SER A 327 14.82 8.56 -5.05
C SER A 327 15.29 9.45 -3.89
N PRO A 328 14.50 9.65 -2.83
CA PRO A 328 14.94 10.40 -1.65
C PRO A 328 15.98 9.62 -0.82
N SER A 329 15.97 8.30 -0.91
CA SER A 329 16.80 7.39 -0.13
C SER A 329 16.67 5.97 -0.70
N ALA A 330 17.58 5.08 -0.34
CA ALA A 330 17.44 3.63 -0.61
C ALA A 330 16.48 2.92 0.36
N GLU A 331 15.94 3.64 1.36
CA GLU A 331 15.02 3.08 2.36
C GLU A 331 13.59 3.00 1.81
N GLY A 332 12.79 2.06 2.35
CA GLY A 332 11.38 1.93 1.98
C GLY A 332 10.55 3.16 2.37
N LEU A 333 9.67 3.58 1.47
CA LEU A 333 8.71 4.66 1.66
C LEU A 333 7.34 4.07 1.98
N PHE A 334 6.78 4.45 3.13
CA PHE A 334 5.51 3.94 3.64
C PHE A 334 4.36 4.94 3.50
N GLY A 335 4.67 6.19 3.17
CA GLY A 335 3.70 7.25 2.98
C GLY A 335 4.16 8.26 1.94
N VAL A 336 3.20 8.77 1.19
CA VAL A 336 3.37 9.90 0.27
C VAL A 336 2.13 10.77 0.30
N THR A 337 2.30 12.06 0.26
CA THR A 337 1.19 13.04 0.24
C THR A 337 1.53 14.22 -0.65
N VAL A 338 0.51 14.96 -1.09
CA VAL A 338 0.67 16.18 -1.88
C VAL A 338 0.36 17.40 -1.03
N LEU A 339 1.34 18.26 -0.85
CA LEU A 339 1.17 19.53 -0.16
C LEU A 339 0.26 20.49 -0.94
N ASP A 340 -0.19 21.56 -0.31
CA ASP A 340 -0.98 22.60 -0.99
C ASP A 340 -0.21 23.30 -2.11
N SER A 341 1.11 23.33 -2.03
CA SER A 341 2.00 23.79 -3.10
C SER A 341 2.02 22.89 -4.34
N GLY A 342 1.42 21.69 -4.28
CA GLY A 342 1.48 20.66 -5.32
C GLY A 342 2.72 19.77 -5.27
N GLN A 343 3.64 20.02 -4.32
CA GLN A 343 4.86 19.22 -4.14
C GLN A 343 4.58 17.96 -3.33
N PRO A 344 5.20 16.82 -3.66
CA PRO A 344 5.08 15.62 -2.84
C PRO A 344 5.94 15.71 -1.58
N ALA A 345 5.40 15.16 -0.50
CA ALA A 345 6.13 14.84 0.71
C ALA A 345 6.09 13.33 0.94
N VAL A 346 7.18 12.76 1.42
CA VAL A 346 7.33 11.32 1.65
C VAL A 346 7.72 11.03 3.09
N ALA A 347 7.29 9.86 3.56
CA ALA A 347 7.64 9.31 4.85
C ALA A 347 8.01 7.83 4.71
N GLY A 348 8.88 7.31 5.58
CA GLY A 348 9.31 5.94 5.43
C GLY A 348 10.06 5.35 6.63
N ALA A 349 10.85 4.33 6.31
CA ALA A 349 11.65 3.61 7.26
C ALA A 349 12.64 4.53 8.00
N VAL A 350 12.99 4.14 9.22
CA VAL A 350 14.02 4.77 10.05
C VAL A 350 13.82 6.30 10.19
N GLY A 351 12.56 6.75 10.20
CA GLY A 351 12.23 8.17 10.36
C GLY A 351 12.54 9.03 9.13
N LEU A 352 12.56 8.43 7.94
CA LEU A 352 12.69 9.20 6.70
C LEU A 352 11.50 10.15 6.56
N LEU A 353 11.80 11.42 6.35
CA LEU A 353 10.87 12.48 5.95
C LEU A 353 11.53 13.35 4.89
N GLY A 354 10.82 13.66 3.83
CA GLY A 354 11.33 14.53 2.78
C GLY A 354 10.20 15.31 2.09
N VAL A 355 10.53 16.48 1.58
CA VAL A 355 9.65 17.29 0.71
C VAL A 355 10.43 17.59 -0.56
N MET A 356 9.79 17.42 -1.72
CA MET A 356 10.41 17.76 -2.98
C MET A 356 10.48 19.27 -3.15
N GLN A 357 11.68 19.79 -3.48
CA GLN A 357 11.94 21.20 -3.77
C GLN A 357 12.59 21.31 -5.15
N GLY A 358 11.82 21.73 -6.13
CA GLY A 358 12.27 21.66 -7.52
C GLY A 358 12.45 20.21 -7.98
N SER A 359 13.69 19.82 -8.29
CA SER A 359 14.05 18.46 -8.71
C SER A 359 14.74 17.62 -7.63
N GLU A 360 14.88 18.12 -6.42
CA GLU A 360 15.62 17.48 -5.32
C GLU A 360 14.75 17.31 -4.08
N TRP A 361 15.10 16.33 -3.24
CA TRP A 361 14.43 16.11 -1.97
C TRP A 361 15.15 16.87 -0.83
N ALA A 362 14.43 17.73 -0.14
CA ALA A 362 14.84 18.27 1.14
C ALA A 362 14.50 17.27 2.24
N ILE A 363 15.50 16.55 2.72
CA ILE A 363 15.35 15.54 3.77
C ILE A 363 15.45 16.19 5.14
N ALA A 364 14.51 15.86 6.03
CA ALA A 364 14.50 16.33 7.41
C ALA A 364 15.65 15.73 8.23
N ASP A 365 16.22 16.53 9.15
CA ASP A 365 17.24 16.05 10.07
C ASP A 365 16.61 15.13 11.13
N ARG A 366 16.89 13.83 11.02
CA ARG A 366 16.40 12.81 11.95
C ARG A 366 16.86 13.02 13.37
N SER A 367 18.06 13.55 13.56
CA SER A 367 18.65 13.80 14.89
C SER A 367 17.97 14.96 15.59
N GLU A 368 17.72 16.06 14.87
CA GLU A 368 17.00 17.24 15.40
C GLU A 368 15.57 16.85 15.81
N LEU A 369 14.89 16.06 14.99
CA LEU A 369 13.53 15.59 15.24
C LEU A 369 13.45 14.35 16.16
N GLN A 370 14.58 13.78 16.56
CA GLN A 370 14.68 12.56 17.37
C GLN A 370 13.85 11.41 16.79
N LEU A 371 13.95 11.18 15.48
CA LEU A 371 13.20 10.15 14.76
C LEU A 371 13.90 8.81 14.92
N LEU A 372 13.29 7.91 15.71
CA LEU A 372 13.81 6.58 16.04
C LEU A 372 12.93 5.45 15.48
N SER A 373 11.87 5.81 14.74
CA SER A 373 10.89 4.85 14.23
C SER A 373 10.49 5.21 12.79
N TRP A 374 9.72 4.34 12.19
CA TRP A 374 9.12 4.59 10.89
C TRP A 374 7.97 5.60 10.96
N LEU A 375 7.66 6.22 9.82
CA LEU A 375 6.51 7.09 9.60
C LEU A 375 5.74 6.59 8.36
N LYS A 376 4.41 6.59 8.43
CA LYS A 376 3.56 6.05 7.37
C LYS A 376 2.50 7.05 6.91
N THR A 377 1.66 7.48 7.81
CA THR A 377 0.45 8.23 7.47
C THR A 377 0.66 9.73 7.59
N SER A 378 0.00 10.46 6.72
CA SER A 378 -0.06 11.92 6.74
C SER A 378 -1.51 12.40 6.85
N VAL A 379 -1.75 13.39 7.70
CA VAL A 379 -3.07 13.99 7.91
C VAL A 379 -2.98 15.49 7.71
N ALA A 380 -3.72 16.02 6.73
CA ALA A 380 -3.85 17.46 6.52
C ALA A 380 -4.82 18.06 7.55
N MET A 381 -4.34 19.07 8.28
CA MET A 381 -5.14 19.80 9.26
C MET A 381 -5.80 21.02 8.64
N PRO A 382 -6.95 21.49 9.17
CA PRO A 382 -7.64 22.67 8.65
C PRO A 382 -6.84 23.96 8.67
N ASP A 383 -5.81 24.04 9.51
CA ASP A 383 -4.92 25.21 9.61
C ASP A 383 -3.73 25.18 8.65
N GLY A 384 -3.71 24.22 7.71
CA GLY A 384 -2.66 24.01 6.74
C GLY A 384 -1.44 23.24 7.27
N THR A 385 -1.47 22.81 8.53
CA THR A 385 -0.42 21.92 9.06
C THR A 385 -0.58 20.51 8.50
N LEU A 386 0.50 19.88 8.06
CA LEU A 386 0.53 18.46 7.75
C LEU A 386 1.06 17.71 8.97
N ILE A 387 0.31 16.73 9.47
CA ILE A 387 0.73 15.86 10.57
C ILE A 387 1.18 14.51 9.98
N MET A 388 2.39 14.09 10.33
CA MET A 388 2.93 12.76 10.01
C MET A 388 2.86 11.89 11.25
N LEU A 389 2.39 10.65 11.08
CA LEU A 389 2.17 9.66 12.12
C LEU A 389 3.01 8.40 11.85
N GLY A 390 3.42 7.74 12.93
CA GLY A 390 4.17 6.49 12.81
C GLY A 390 4.41 5.77 14.12
N GLY A 391 5.37 4.86 14.10
CA GLY A 391 5.66 4.00 15.23
C GLY A 391 6.14 4.74 16.47
N ARG A 392 5.93 4.10 17.63
CA ARG A 392 6.31 4.62 18.97
C ARG A 392 5.70 5.99 19.29
N VAL A 393 4.41 6.15 19.00
CA VAL A 393 3.68 7.40 19.27
C VAL A 393 4.35 8.61 18.61
N THR A 394 4.95 8.42 17.43
CA THR A 394 5.64 9.51 16.73
C THR A 394 4.64 10.38 16.01
N VAL A 395 4.68 11.69 16.32
CA VAL A 395 3.87 12.73 15.68
C VAL A 395 4.80 13.89 15.27
N ILE A 396 4.80 14.21 13.98
CA ILE A 396 5.61 15.29 13.42
C ILE A 396 4.70 16.24 12.65
N GLY A 397 4.79 17.52 12.90
CA GLY A 397 4.08 18.55 12.15
C GLY A 397 4.99 19.18 11.09
N LEU A 398 4.45 19.44 9.91
CA LEU A 398 5.05 20.31 8.89
C LEU A 398 4.17 21.53 8.71
N LYS A 399 4.73 22.69 8.97
CA LYS A 399 4.07 23.99 8.75
C LYS A 399 5.08 25.00 8.24
N ASP A 400 4.73 25.77 7.22
CA ASP A 400 5.59 26.79 6.61
C ASP A 400 6.99 26.27 6.24
N GLY A 401 7.05 25.02 5.73
CA GLY A 401 8.28 24.34 5.34
C GLY A 401 9.16 23.85 6.50
N LYS A 402 8.70 23.97 7.74
CA LYS A 402 9.46 23.54 8.92
C LYS A 402 8.85 22.32 9.58
N TRP A 403 9.67 21.29 9.76
CA TRP A 403 9.34 20.11 10.53
C TRP A 403 9.48 20.36 12.04
N THR A 404 8.54 19.84 12.82
CA THR A 404 8.56 19.98 14.29
C THR A 404 8.02 18.70 14.92
N ARG A 405 8.75 18.13 15.89
CA ARG A 405 8.23 17.03 16.70
C ARG A 405 7.17 17.52 17.66
N ILE A 406 6.05 16.81 17.75
CA ILE A 406 4.94 17.12 18.64
C ILE A 406 4.93 16.02 19.73
N PRO A 407 5.25 16.37 21.00
CA PRO A 407 5.18 15.41 22.10
C PRO A 407 3.73 15.01 22.35
N VAL A 408 3.51 13.71 22.64
CA VAL A 408 2.17 13.15 22.86
C VAL A 408 2.02 12.69 24.32
N GLU A 409 0.97 13.14 24.97
CA GLU A 409 0.49 12.60 26.25
C GLU A 409 -0.60 11.56 25.96
N VAL A 410 -0.47 10.39 26.54
CA VAL A 410 -1.45 9.29 26.43
C VAL A 410 -2.31 9.26 27.68
N LYS A 411 -3.64 9.32 27.52
CA LYS A 411 -4.64 9.29 28.61
C LYS A 411 -5.54 8.08 28.51
#